data_6db2bc0ae7f912678d36f7225b396de9
#
_entry.id   6db2bc0ae7f912678d36f7225b396de9
#
_cell.length_a   1.000
_cell.length_b   1.000
_cell.length_c   1.000
_cell.angle_alpha   90.00
_cell.angle_beta   90.00
_cell.angle_gamma   90.00
#
_symmetry.space_group_name_H-M   'P 1'
#
loop_
_entity.id
_entity.type
_entity.pdbx_description
1 polymer ?
#
loop_
_entity_poly.entity_id
_entity_poly.type
_entity_poly.pdbx_seq_one_letter_code
_entity_poly.pdbx_strand_id
1 'polypeptide(L)'
;MLFRSEESTISLTDETFLIKLNSIIQENIDNTNLGIQFICQEVGLGRSSLYNKLKALTGMGANEYISKLRIEKAITLISGTDMPFSEIAEKTGFTTPSYFSTTFKQYTGETPSQYKERKKKGLTDQ
;
A
#
# COMPACT_ATOMS: atom_id res chain seq x y z
N MET A 1 9.34 7.46 -28.78
CA MET A 1 9.52 7.48 -28.13
C MET A 1 9.68 7.48 -27.55
N LEU A 2 9.55 7.54 -27.31
CA LEU A 2 9.71 7.55 -26.54
C LEU A 2 10.15 7.73 -25.84
N PHE A 3 10.19 8.14 -25.63
CA PHE A 3 10.74 8.32 -24.92
C PHE A 3 11.06 8.42 -24.01
N ARG A 4 10.34 8.04 -23.90
CA ARG A 4 10.95 8.01 -22.71
C ARG A 4 12.33 8.25 -22.77
N SER A 5 12.75 9.01 -22.21
CA SER A 5 14.08 9.40 -22.40
C SER A 5 14.88 9.17 -21.14
N GLU A 6 16.10 9.59 -21.13
CA GLU A 6 17.01 9.30 -20.07
C GLU A 6 16.64 10.02 -18.78
N GLU A 7 15.84 11.04 -18.82
CA GLU A 7 15.45 11.65 -17.57
C GLU A 7 14.41 10.81 -16.86
N SER A 8 13.78 9.87 -17.55
CA SER A 8 12.90 8.93 -16.91
C SER A 8 13.72 7.80 -16.33
N THR A 9 13.54 7.53 -15.04
CA THR A 9 14.23 6.43 -14.40
C THR A 9 13.46 5.13 -14.50
N ILE A 10 12.26 5.16 -15.07
CA ILE A 10 11.38 3.99 -15.15
C ILE A 10 11.23 3.58 -16.59
N SER A 11 11.69 2.38 -16.92
CA SER A 11 11.54 1.81 -18.24
C SER A 11 10.12 1.30 -18.45
N LEU A 12 9.76 1.01 -19.66
CA LEU A 12 8.46 0.42 -19.97
C LEU A 12 8.28 -0.92 -19.27
N THR A 13 9.35 -1.72 -19.21
CA THR A 13 9.31 -2.99 -18.51
C THR A 13 9.05 -2.78 -17.01
N ASP A 14 9.66 -1.74 -16.43
CA ASP A 14 9.48 -1.44 -15.02
C ASP A 14 8.06 -0.92 -14.75
N GLU A 15 7.52 -0.15 -15.67
CA GLU A 15 6.13 0.30 -15.53
C GLU A 15 5.18 -0.88 -15.56
N THR A 16 5.41 -1.81 -16.48
CA THR A 16 4.58 -3.02 -16.58
C THR A 16 4.67 -3.84 -15.30
N PHE A 17 5.88 -3.95 -14.75
CA PHE A 17 6.09 -4.66 -13.50
C PHE A 17 5.29 -4.01 -12.35
N LEU A 18 5.37 -2.69 -12.23
CA LEU A 18 4.65 -1.99 -11.16
C LEU A 18 3.14 -2.11 -11.30
N ILE A 19 2.64 -2.01 -12.53
CA ILE A 19 1.21 -2.18 -12.77
C ILE A 19 0.75 -3.57 -12.34
N LYS A 20 1.52 -4.59 -12.73
CA LYS A 20 1.19 -5.96 -12.35
C LYS A 20 1.26 -6.15 -10.84
N LEU A 21 2.31 -5.62 -10.21
CA LEU A 21 2.48 -5.72 -8.78
C LEU A 21 1.33 -5.05 -8.04
N ASN A 22 0.96 -3.85 -8.46
CA ASN A 22 -0.15 -3.14 -7.83
C ASN A 22 -1.47 -3.90 -7.96
N SER A 23 -1.71 -4.50 -9.12
CA SER A 23 -2.90 -5.32 -9.32
C SER A 23 -2.93 -6.51 -8.38
N ILE A 24 -1.80 -7.19 -8.24
CA ILE A 24 -1.70 -8.34 -7.33
C ILE A 24 -2.00 -7.91 -5.91
N ILE A 25 -1.42 -6.80 -5.48
CA ILE A 25 -1.62 -6.32 -4.12
C ILE A 25 -3.07 -5.90 -3.90
N GLN A 26 -3.66 -5.16 -4.84
CA GLN A 26 -5.04 -4.70 -4.69
C GLN A 26 -6.04 -5.85 -4.67
N GLU A 27 -5.81 -6.87 -5.49
CA GLU A 27 -6.70 -8.03 -5.54
C GLU A 27 -6.62 -8.87 -4.27
N ASN A 28 -5.53 -8.73 -3.52
CA ASN A 28 -5.31 -9.52 -2.33
C ASN A 28 -5.14 -8.67 -1.08
N ILE A 29 -5.63 -7.44 -1.13
CA ILE A 29 -5.37 -6.45 -0.09
C ILE A 29 -5.87 -6.92 1.29
N ASP A 30 -6.99 -7.65 1.31
CA ASP A 30 -7.57 -8.14 2.56
C ASP A 30 -7.00 -9.50 3.00
N ASN A 31 -6.08 -10.05 2.22
CA ASN A 31 -5.49 -11.35 2.55
C ASN A 31 -4.31 -11.13 3.51
N THR A 32 -4.42 -11.62 4.73
CA THR A 32 -3.38 -11.44 5.72
C THR A 32 -2.10 -12.21 5.37
N ASN A 33 -2.18 -13.14 4.42
CA ASN A 33 -1.00 -13.88 3.95
C ASN A 33 -0.28 -13.18 2.80
N LEU A 34 -0.80 -12.04 2.35
CA LEU A 34 -0.12 -11.26 1.33
C LEU A 34 1.22 -10.78 1.89
N GLY A 35 2.31 -11.15 1.24
CA GLY A 35 3.63 -10.80 1.68
C GLY A 35 4.66 -11.15 0.63
N ILE A 36 5.92 -11.17 1.04
CA ILE A 36 7.04 -11.37 0.11
C ILE A 36 6.91 -12.67 -0.65
N GLN A 37 6.64 -13.77 0.06
CA GLN A 37 6.58 -15.07 -0.59
C GLN A 37 5.43 -15.15 -1.59
N PHE A 38 4.27 -14.63 -1.20
CA PHE A 38 3.12 -14.60 -2.07
C PHE A 38 3.43 -13.82 -3.36
N ILE A 39 4.03 -12.63 -3.21
CA ILE A 39 4.35 -11.81 -4.37
C ILE A 39 5.39 -12.48 -5.25
N CYS A 40 6.43 -13.07 -4.65
CA CYS A 40 7.46 -13.75 -5.42
C CYS A 40 6.87 -14.83 -6.31
N GLN A 41 5.93 -15.60 -5.77
CA GLN A 41 5.26 -16.64 -6.55
C GLN A 41 4.44 -16.06 -7.69
N GLU A 42 3.74 -14.95 -7.43
CA GLU A 42 2.87 -14.36 -8.43
C GLU A 42 3.64 -13.67 -9.56
N VAL A 43 4.77 -13.05 -9.25
CA VAL A 43 5.53 -12.33 -10.27
C VAL A 43 6.67 -13.15 -10.85
N GLY A 44 6.95 -14.32 -10.27
CA GLY A 44 8.00 -15.20 -10.80
C GLY A 44 9.40 -14.72 -10.52
N LEU A 45 9.62 -14.02 -9.41
CA LEU A 45 10.95 -13.54 -9.01
C LEU A 45 11.35 -14.15 -7.68
N GLY A 46 12.67 -14.26 -7.45
CA GLY A 46 13.18 -14.60 -6.14
C GLY A 46 13.15 -13.40 -5.21
N ARG A 47 13.42 -13.66 -3.94
CA ARG A 47 13.35 -12.60 -2.92
C ARG A 47 14.33 -11.47 -3.19
N SER A 48 15.57 -11.80 -3.55
CA SER A 48 16.58 -10.77 -3.81
C SER A 48 16.23 -9.91 -5.00
N SER A 49 15.77 -10.55 -6.07
CA SER A 49 15.37 -9.82 -7.26
C SER A 49 14.20 -8.90 -6.99
N LEU A 50 13.21 -9.39 -6.25
CA LEU A 50 12.06 -8.57 -5.88
C LEU A 50 12.48 -7.39 -5.03
N TYR A 51 13.32 -7.65 -4.02
CA TYR A 51 13.80 -6.59 -3.14
C TYR A 51 14.53 -5.50 -3.92
N ASN A 52 15.48 -5.92 -4.77
CA ASN A 52 16.28 -4.96 -5.51
C ASN A 52 15.43 -4.13 -6.47
N LYS A 53 14.50 -4.79 -7.14
CA LYS A 53 13.65 -4.11 -8.11
C LYS A 53 12.70 -3.13 -7.42
N LEU A 54 12.06 -3.56 -6.35
CA LEU A 54 11.15 -2.70 -5.61
C LEU A 54 11.88 -1.52 -4.96
N LYS A 55 13.04 -1.81 -4.37
CA LYS A 55 13.82 -0.76 -3.73
C LYS A 55 14.25 0.29 -4.73
N ALA A 56 14.65 -0.14 -5.93
CA ALA A 56 15.07 0.78 -6.98
C ALA A 56 13.90 1.63 -7.47
N LEU A 57 12.71 1.04 -7.59
CA LEU A 57 11.56 1.73 -8.17
C LEU A 57 10.77 2.55 -7.15
N THR A 58 10.71 2.11 -5.90
CA THR A 58 9.84 2.74 -4.89
C THR A 58 10.58 3.23 -3.66
N GLY A 59 11.82 2.81 -3.47
CA GLY A 59 12.54 3.11 -2.23
C GLY A 59 12.13 2.23 -1.07
N MET A 60 11.25 1.26 -1.29
CA MET A 60 10.69 0.44 -0.21
C MET A 60 10.88 -1.04 -0.48
N GLY A 61 10.91 -1.83 0.59
CA GLY A 61 10.80 -3.27 0.47
C GLY A 61 9.34 -3.67 0.29
N ALA A 62 9.10 -4.97 0.09
CA ALA A 62 7.76 -5.45 -0.23
C ALA A 62 6.78 -5.23 0.90
N ASN A 63 7.16 -5.56 2.14
CA ASN A 63 6.23 -5.42 3.27
C ASN A 63 5.87 -3.96 3.50
N GLU A 64 6.84 -3.08 3.36
CA GLU A 64 6.61 -1.66 3.53
C GLU A 64 5.67 -1.13 2.45
N TYR A 65 5.90 -1.58 1.21
CA TYR A 65 5.08 -1.16 0.08
C TYR A 65 3.63 -1.65 0.24
N ILE A 66 3.46 -2.90 0.69
CA ILE A 66 2.13 -3.44 0.95
C ILE A 66 1.42 -2.63 2.03
N SER A 67 2.13 -2.33 3.12
CA SER A 67 1.55 -1.53 4.21
C SER A 67 1.09 -0.16 3.72
N LYS A 68 1.90 0.47 2.88
CA LYS A 68 1.55 1.76 2.30
C LYS A 68 0.24 1.67 1.53
N LEU A 69 0.10 0.66 0.67
CA LEU A 69 -1.11 0.50 -0.12
C LEU A 69 -2.32 0.17 0.73
N ARG A 70 -2.12 -0.62 1.79
CA ARG A 70 -3.20 -0.93 2.72
C ARG A 70 -3.70 0.32 3.44
N ILE A 71 -2.77 1.18 3.86
CA ILE A 71 -3.17 2.42 4.52
C ILE A 71 -3.87 3.36 3.56
N GLU A 72 -3.42 3.43 2.31
CA GLU A 72 -4.10 4.25 1.31
C GLU A 72 -5.54 3.78 1.09
N LYS A 73 -5.75 2.47 1.06
CA LYS A 73 -7.10 1.93 0.96
C LYS A 73 -7.93 2.27 2.19
N ALA A 74 -7.31 2.17 3.37
CA ALA A 74 -7.99 2.51 4.63
C ALA A 74 -8.43 3.97 4.63
N ILE A 75 -7.58 4.87 4.14
CA ILE A 75 -7.94 6.28 4.05
C ILE A 75 -9.16 6.47 3.17
N THR A 76 -9.20 5.79 2.05
CA THR A 76 -10.35 5.84 1.15
C THR A 76 -11.63 5.39 1.87
N LEU A 77 -11.53 4.30 2.65
CA LEU A 77 -12.69 3.78 3.36
C LEU A 77 -13.13 4.69 4.49
N ILE A 78 -12.18 5.28 5.21
CA ILE A 78 -12.50 6.22 6.30
C ILE A 78 -13.19 7.45 5.72
N SER A 79 -12.68 7.96 4.61
CA SER A 79 -13.20 9.20 4.02
C SER A 79 -14.53 9.00 3.32
N GLY A 80 -14.76 7.82 2.76
CA GLY A 80 -15.92 7.59 1.92
C GLY A 80 -17.05 6.79 2.53
N THR A 81 -16.87 6.25 3.74
CA THR A 81 -17.88 5.40 4.36
C THR A 81 -17.95 5.67 5.86
N ASP A 82 -18.98 5.10 6.51
CA ASP A 82 -19.08 5.11 7.95
C ASP A 82 -18.67 3.77 8.56
N MET A 83 -17.88 3.00 7.83
CA MET A 83 -17.44 1.68 8.25
C MET A 83 -16.67 1.75 9.57
N PRO A 84 -16.93 0.86 10.52
CA PRO A 84 -16.16 0.82 11.77
C PRO A 84 -14.69 0.52 11.50
N PHE A 85 -13.81 1.01 12.36
CA PHE A 85 -12.38 0.80 12.18
C PHE A 85 -12.00 -0.68 12.22
N SER A 86 -12.71 -1.49 13.01
CA SER A 86 -12.43 -2.93 13.03
C SER A 86 -12.71 -3.56 11.69
N GLU A 87 -13.74 -3.11 11.01
CA GLU A 87 -14.07 -3.61 9.69
C GLU A 87 -13.08 -3.11 8.64
N ILE A 88 -12.67 -1.85 8.76
CA ILE A 88 -11.67 -1.29 7.85
C ILE A 88 -10.35 -2.06 8.00
N ALA A 89 -9.95 -2.36 9.23
CA ALA A 89 -8.73 -3.14 9.47
C ALA A 89 -8.82 -4.49 8.78
N GLU A 90 -9.96 -5.16 8.91
CA GLU A 90 -10.16 -6.45 8.28
C GLU A 90 -10.11 -6.37 6.76
N LYS A 91 -10.82 -5.40 6.19
CA LYS A 91 -10.87 -5.25 4.74
C LYS A 91 -9.56 -4.82 4.13
N THR A 92 -8.66 -4.28 4.91
CA THR A 92 -7.34 -3.87 4.43
C THR A 92 -6.24 -4.82 4.85
N GLY A 93 -6.61 -5.98 5.42
CA GLY A 93 -5.66 -7.06 5.63
C GLY A 93 -4.83 -6.98 6.89
N PHE A 94 -5.20 -6.13 7.84
CA PHE A 94 -4.51 -6.07 9.12
C PHE A 94 -5.06 -7.15 10.05
N THR A 95 -4.15 -7.83 10.73
CA THR A 95 -4.55 -8.96 11.57
C THR A 95 -5.28 -8.52 12.84
N THR A 96 -5.01 -7.31 13.33
CA THR A 96 -5.68 -6.80 14.51
C THR A 96 -5.96 -5.32 14.34
N PRO A 97 -6.99 -4.79 15.01
CA PRO A 97 -7.24 -3.34 15.01
C PRO A 97 -6.06 -2.56 15.61
N SER A 98 -5.37 -3.14 16.56
CA SER A 98 -4.23 -2.50 17.20
C SER A 98 -3.09 -2.30 16.21
N TYR A 99 -2.78 -3.34 15.44
CA TYR A 99 -1.75 -3.26 14.42
C TYR A 99 -2.13 -2.24 13.35
N PHE A 100 -3.40 -2.23 12.97
CA PHE A 100 -3.91 -1.25 12.02
C PHE A 100 -3.67 0.17 12.52
N SER A 101 -4.07 0.46 13.76
CA SER A 101 -3.94 1.80 14.31
C SER A 101 -2.49 2.26 14.38
N THR A 102 -1.60 1.36 14.82
CA THR A 102 -0.19 1.67 14.92
C THR A 102 0.41 1.99 13.55
N THR A 103 0.10 1.14 12.57
CA THR A 103 0.61 1.33 11.21
C THR A 103 0.04 2.59 10.59
N PHE A 104 -1.25 2.83 10.80
CA PHE A 104 -1.90 4.04 10.28
C PHE A 104 -1.19 5.29 10.79
N LYS A 105 -0.90 5.32 12.09
CA LYS A 105 -0.22 6.47 12.67
C LYS A 105 1.18 6.62 12.14
N GLN A 106 1.88 5.52 11.89
CA GLN A 106 3.23 5.58 11.31
C GLN A 106 3.23 6.24 9.94
N TYR A 107 2.21 5.96 9.13
CA TYR A 107 2.18 6.46 7.76
C TYR A 107 1.52 7.82 7.63
N THR A 108 0.57 8.17 8.50
CA THR A 108 -0.18 9.42 8.36
C THR A 108 0.15 10.45 9.42
N GLY A 109 0.77 10.04 10.53
CA GLY A 109 1.03 10.92 11.66
C GLY A 109 -0.13 11.05 12.63
N GLU A 110 -1.26 10.42 12.34
CA GLU A 110 -2.47 10.49 13.19
C GLU A 110 -3.04 9.09 13.38
N THR A 111 -3.79 8.91 14.48
CA THR A 111 -4.57 7.70 14.61
C THR A 111 -5.75 7.74 13.65
N PRO A 112 -6.36 6.59 13.35
CA PRO A 112 -7.56 6.60 12.52
C PRO A 112 -8.67 7.48 13.07
N SER A 113 -8.84 7.51 14.39
CA SER A 113 -9.86 8.34 15.02
C SER A 113 -9.56 9.83 14.80
N GLN A 114 -8.32 10.23 15.00
CA GLN A 114 -7.91 11.61 14.78
C GLN A 114 -8.12 12.02 13.34
N TYR A 115 -7.74 11.14 12.42
CA TYR A 115 -7.90 11.41 11.00
C TYR A 115 -9.37 11.60 10.64
N LYS A 116 -10.23 10.70 11.11
CA LYS A 116 -11.65 10.76 10.81
C LYS A 116 -12.28 12.02 11.40
N GLU A 117 -11.88 12.37 12.62
CA GLU A 117 -12.42 13.55 13.28
C GLU A 117 -12.06 14.83 12.53
N ARG A 118 -10.81 14.91 12.10
CA ARG A 118 -10.34 16.07 11.34
C ARG A 118 -11.07 16.19 10.00
N LYS A 119 -11.27 15.09 9.31
CA LYS A 119 -12.01 15.09 8.04
C LYS A 119 -13.46 15.47 8.23
N LYS A 120 -14.05 14.99 9.33
CA LYS A 120 -15.44 15.28 9.64
C LYS A 120 -15.67 16.76 9.87
N LYS A 121 -14.68 17.45 10.42
CA LYS A 121 -14.77 18.88 10.66
C LYS A 121 -14.45 19.71 9.41
N GLY A 122 -14.21 19.05 8.29
CA GLY A 122 -13.93 19.74 7.05
C GLY A 122 -12.52 20.28 6.94
N LEU A 123 -11.61 19.81 7.79
CA LEU A 123 -10.22 20.24 7.72
C LEU A 123 -9.50 19.50 6.60
N THR A 124 -8.56 20.18 5.96
CA THR A 124 -7.87 19.62 4.82
C THR A 124 -6.56 18.98 5.24
N ASP A 125 -6.01 18.17 4.35
CA ASP A 125 -4.71 17.55 4.52
C ASP A 125 -3.65 18.48 3.95
N GLN A 126 -3.15 19.36 4.74
CA GLN A 126 -2.15 20.32 4.24
C GLN A 126 -0.72 19.90 4.55
#